data_168127f6618ec16bb4d6c1ade7922df6
#
_entry.id   168127f6618ec16bb4d6c1ade7922df6
#
_cell.length_a   1.000
_cell.length_b   1.000
_cell.length_c   1.000
_cell.angle_alpha   90.00
_cell.angle_beta   90.00
_cell.angle_gamma   90.00
#
_symmetry.space_group_name_H-M   'P 1'
#
loop_
_entity.id
_entity.type
_entity.pdbx_description
1 polymer ?
#
loop_
_entity_poly.entity_id
_entity_poly.type
_entity_poly.pdbx_seq_one_letter_code
_entity_poly.pdbx_strand_id
1 'polypeptide(L)'
;MLNLIDVIVETPRSSRNVYEVDDQGNVRFDRRLPGSFAFPADYGYIVGATGSDGEPLDALVLMPEATYPGVRVRARVVGVFWIMTAHGREAKLVCVPAGDPAYREVAELAQLPEHQLEEIAHFFDIYRDLDPGKEVRSDGRDGAAVAIEVLNQSR
;
A
#
# COMPACT_ATOMS: atom_id res chain seq x y z
N MET A 1 -20.00 5.96 -0.56
CA MET A 1 -19.44 4.78 0.08
C MET A 1 -18.21 5.18 0.87
N LEU A 2 -18.20 4.86 2.15
CA LEU A 2 -17.15 5.33 3.05
C LEU A 2 -15.79 4.74 2.81
N ASN A 3 -15.71 3.57 2.17
CA ASN A 3 -14.49 2.84 1.95
C ASN A 3 -13.98 2.86 0.51
N LEU A 4 -14.59 3.66 -0.36
CA LEU A 4 -14.09 3.87 -1.72
C LEU A 4 -13.17 5.08 -1.76
N ILE A 5 -11.99 4.89 -2.35
CA ILE A 5 -10.94 5.90 -2.41
C ILE A 5 -10.29 5.88 -3.79
N ASP A 6 -9.49 6.90 -4.06
CA ASP A 6 -8.60 6.91 -5.21
C ASP A 6 -7.16 6.77 -4.75
N VAL A 7 -6.44 5.86 -5.34
CA VAL A 7 -5.01 5.66 -5.09
C VAL A 7 -4.23 6.10 -6.33
N ILE A 8 -3.22 6.92 -6.12
CA ILE A 8 -2.23 7.21 -7.16
C ILE A 8 -1.13 6.16 -7.02
N VAL A 9 -0.98 5.33 -8.04
CA VAL A 9 0.06 4.30 -8.03
C VAL A 9 1.41 4.96 -8.28
N GLU A 10 2.35 4.70 -7.40
CA GLU A 10 3.72 5.15 -7.55
C GLU A 10 4.61 4.04 -8.09
N THR A 11 4.57 2.87 -7.43
CA THR A 11 5.39 1.73 -7.81
C THR A 11 4.48 0.52 -8.10
N PRO A 12 4.49 0.01 -9.33
CA PRO A 12 3.61 -1.12 -9.67
C PRO A 12 4.15 -2.45 -9.12
N ARG A 13 3.26 -3.42 -9.03
CA ARG A 13 3.61 -4.78 -8.61
C ARG A 13 4.73 -5.36 -9.48
N SER A 14 5.62 -6.12 -8.86
CA SER A 14 6.78 -6.77 -9.47
C SER A 14 7.91 -5.81 -9.84
N SER A 15 7.77 -4.53 -9.56
CA SER A 15 8.84 -3.57 -9.77
C SER A 15 9.88 -3.64 -8.65
N ARG A 16 11.13 -3.51 -9.02
CA ARG A 16 12.24 -3.28 -8.08
C ARG A 16 12.65 -1.81 -8.09
N ASN A 17 12.22 -1.07 -9.09
CA ASN A 17 12.39 0.38 -9.11
C ASN A 17 11.32 1.03 -8.26
N VAL A 18 11.71 1.98 -7.43
CA VAL A 18 10.79 2.79 -6.64
C VAL A 18 10.61 4.13 -7.34
N TYR A 19 9.38 4.47 -7.62
CA TYR A 19 9.01 5.73 -8.26
C TYR A 19 8.21 6.58 -7.28
N GLU A 20 8.28 7.90 -7.50
CA GLU A 20 7.45 8.87 -6.78
C GLU A 20 6.63 9.65 -7.79
N VAL A 21 5.40 9.98 -7.41
CA VAL A 21 4.50 10.80 -8.23
C VAL A 21 4.13 12.03 -7.41
N ASP A 22 4.44 13.22 -7.94
CA ASP A 22 4.16 14.47 -7.23
C ASP A 22 2.70 14.93 -7.42
N ASP A 23 2.35 16.05 -6.80
CA ASP A 23 0.99 16.62 -6.85
C ASP A 23 0.55 16.99 -8.26
N GLN A 24 1.50 17.20 -9.17
CA GLN A 24 1.24 17.58 -10.54
C GLN A 24 1.23 16.38 -11.49
N GLY A 25 1.39 15.17 -10.95
CA GLY A 25 1.39 13.94 -11.74
C GLY A 25 2.73 13.62 -12.38
N ASN A 26 3.80 14.33 -12.02
CA ASN A 26 5.14 14.02 -12.54
C ASN A 26 5.67 12.76 -11.87
N VAL A 27 6.15 11.83 -12.69
CA VAL A 27 6.73 10.56 -12.23
C VAL A 27 8.25 10.70 -12.20
N ARG A 28 8.85 10.32 -11.07
CA ARG A 28 10.29 10.37 -10.89
C ARG A 28 10.82 9.05 -10.37
N PHE A 29 11.93 8.57 -10.92
CA PHE A 29 12.65 7.43 -10.36
C PHE A 29 13.34 7.87 -9.07
N ASP A 30 13.07 7.18 -7.98
CA ASP A 30 13.70 7.48 -6.69
C ASP A 30 14.93 6.59 -6.47
N ARG A 31 14.74 5.28 -6.45
CA ARG A 31 15.83 4.34 -6.22
C ARG A 31 15.41 2.91 -6.61
N ARG A 32 16.36 2.00 -6.62
CA ARG A 32 16.07 0.58 -6.78
C ARG A 32 16.04 -0.07 -5.39
N LEU A 33 15.12 -1.00 -5.19
CA LEU A 33 15.11 -1.80 -3.96
C LEU A 33 16.44 -2.58 -3.86
N PRO A 34 17.10 -2.55 -2.70
CA PRO A 34 18.38 -3.24 -2.51
C PRO A 34 18.12 -4.69 -2.13
N GLY A 35 18.07 -5.57 -3.08
CA GLY A 35 17.83 -6.99 -2.82
C GLY A 35 17.18 -7.65 -4.01
N SER A 36 16.88 -8.93 -3.88
CA SER A 36 16.29 -9.72 -4.96
C SER A 36 14.79 -9.93 -4.79
N PHE A 37 14.09 -8.93 -4.29
CA PHE A 37 12.65 -8.93 -4.10
C PHE A 37 12.03 -7.74 -4.82
N ALA A 38 10.71 -7.77 -4.98
CA ALA A 38 9.95 -6.75 -5.69
C ALA A 38 8.67 -6.42 -4.93
N PHE A 39 7.99 -5.34 -5.31
CA PHE A 39 6.73 -4.97 -4.68
C PHE A 39 5.69 -6.07 -4.89
N PRO A 40 4.96 -6.46 -3.82
CA PRO A 40 3.97 -7.55 -3.91
C PRO A 40 2.63 -7.11 -4.48
N ALA A 41 2.40 -5.80 -4.59
CA ALA A 41 1.16 -5.20 -5.08
C ALA A 41 1.48 -3.82 -5.64
N ASP A 42 0.54 -3.21 -6.34
CA ASP A 42 0.67 -1.83 -6.74
C ASP A 42 0.67 -0.97 -5.48
N TYR A 43 1.63 -0.09 -5.35
CA TYR A 43 1.87 0.68 -4.14
C TYR A 43 1.81 2.17 -4.47
N GLY A 44 1.12 2.92 -3.63
CA GLY A 44 1.02 4.35 -3.82
C GLY A 44 0.41 5.04 -2.62
N TYR A 45 -0.30 6.13 -2.86
CA TYR A 45 -0.90 6.90 -1.79
C TYR A 45 -2.36 7.25 -2.10
N ILE A 46 -3.11 7.49 -1.05
CA ILE A 46 -4.54 7.82 -1.12
C ILE A 46 -4.70 9.31 -1.31
N VAL A 47 -5.47 9.69 -2.32
CA VAL A 47 -5.78 11.09 -2.60
C VAL A 47 -6.63 11.65 -1.45
N GLY A 48 -6.19 12.76 -0.88
CA GLY A 48 -6.93 13.47 0.17
C GLY A 48 -6.79 12.88 1.57
N ALA A 49 -5.83 12.00 1.80
CA ALA A 49 -5.59 11.42 3.12
C ALA A 49 -4.12 11.60 3.52
N THR A 50 -3.90 12.00 4.77
CA THR A 50 -2.55 12.23 5.32
C THR A 50 -2.32 11.29 6.49
N GLY A 51 -1.18 10.61 6.49
CA GLY A 51 -0.80 9.69 7.55
C GLY A 51 -0.32 10.43 8.81
N SER A 52 -0.05 9.64 9.86
CA SER A 52 0.41 10.18 11.14
C SER A 52 1.77 10.86 11.08
N ASP A 53 2.55 10.56 10.04
CA ASP A 53 3.87 11.15 9.80
C ASP A 53 3.80 12.49 9.03
N GLY A 54 2.60 12.96 8.67
CA GLY A 54 2.40 14.17 7.89
C GLY A 54 2.52 13.98 6.39
N GLU A 55 2.87 12.78 5.94
CA GLU A 55 2.94 12.42 4.53
C GLU A 55 1.63 11.81 4.05
N PRO A 56 1.37 11.76 2.74
CA PRO A 56 0.18 11.08 2.23
C PRO A 56 0.07 9.65 2.77
N LEU A 57 -1.15 9.22 3.05
CA LEU A 57 -1.40 7.87 3.57
C LEU A 57 -1.16 6.84 2.46
N ASP A 58 -0.28 5.89 2.71
CA ASP A 58 0.09 4.86 1.75
C ASP A 58 -0.94 3.75 1.65
N ALA A 59 -1.02 3.17 0.47
CA ALA A 59 -1.90 2.04 0.21
C ALA A 59 -1.28 1.06 -0.78
N LEU A 60 -1.63 -0.21 -0.60
CA LEU A 60 -1.41 -1.26 -1.60
C LEU A 60 -2.72 -1.54 -2.29
N VAL A 61 -2.68 -1.70 -3.61
CA VAL A 61 -3.83 -2.13 -4.39
C VAL A 61 -3.51 -3.48 -5.00
N LEU A 62 -4.35 -4.48 -4.70
CA LEU A 62 -4.14 -5.85 -5.15
C LEU A 62 -4.65 -6.00 -6.58
N MET A 63 -3.84 -5.59 -7.55
CA MET A 63 -4.19 -5.66 -8.96
C MET A 63 -3.84 -7.02 -9.54
N PRO A 64 -4.74 -7.67 -10.30
CA PRO A 64 -4.39 -8.91 -11.02
C PRO A 64 -3.28 -8.68 -12.03
N GLU A 65 -3.30 -7.53 -12.69
CA GLU A 65 -2.24 -7.10 -13.60
C GLU A 65 -1.69 -5.77 -13.10
N ALA A 66 -0.36 -5.65 -13.05
CA ALA A 66 0.30 -4.43 -12.61
C ALA A 66 -0.10 -3.24 -13.49
N THR A 67 -0.31 -2.09 -12.87
CA THR A 67 -0.54 -0.84 -13.60
C THR A 67 0.78 -0.14 -13.88
N TYR A 68 0.76 1.18 -13.96
CA TYR A 68 1.93 2.00 -14.29
C TYR A 68 2.03 3.15 -13.29
N PRO A 69 3.23 3.69 -13.07
CA PRO A 69 3.37 4.89 -12.22
C PRO A 69 2.50 6.04 -12.73
N GLY A 70 1.76 6.65 -11.82
CA GLY A 70 0.87 7.77 -12.13
C GLY A 70 -0.59 7.39 -12.40
N VAL A 71 -0.90 6.10 -12.48
CA VAL A 71 -2.28 5.64 -12.70
C VAL A 71 -3.11 5.89 -11.45
N ARG A 72 -4.30 6.41 -11.64
CA ARG A 72 -5.27 6.64 -10.56
C ARG A 72 -6.28 5.49 -10.56
N VAL A 73 -6.31 4.74 -9.47
CA VAL A 73 -7.17 3.57 -9.33
C VAL A 73 -8.26 3.84 -8.30
N ARG A 74 -9.52 3.66 -8.68
CA ARG A 74 -10.61 3.63 -7.71
C ARG A 74 -10.57 2.29 -6.99
N ALA A 75 -10.47 2.32 -5.68
CA ALA A 75 -10.25 1.13 -4.88
C ALA A 75 -11.15 1.10 -3.65
N ARG A 76 -11.38 -0.11 -3.15
CA ARG A 76 -12.12 -0.34 -1.90
C ARG A 76 -11.14 -0.80 -0.83
N VAL A 77 -11.16 -0.13 0.31
CA VAL A 77 -10.31 -0.47 1.46
C VAL A 77 -10.86 -1.74 2.12
N VAL A 78 -9.99 -2.73 2.30
CA VAL A 78 -10.37 -4.02 2.90
C VAL A 78 -9.58 -4.38 4.16
N GLY A 79 -8.49 -3.65 4.42
CA GLY A 79 -7.69 -3.92 5.62
C GLY A 79 -6.50 -2.99 5.73
N VAL A 80 -5.68 -3.25 6.73
CA VAL A 80 -4.48 -2.47 7.01
C VAL A 80 -3.36 -3.40 7.48
N PHE A 81 -2.15 -3.15 6.96
CA PHE A 81 -0.93 -3.70 7.51
C PHE A 81 -0.24 -2.59 8.29
N TRP A 82 0.28 -2.95 9.46
CA TRP A 82 1.04 -2.03 10.28
C TRP A 82 2.52 -2.31 10.10
N ILE A 83 3.30 -1.25 10.10
CA ILE A 83 4.76 -1.35 10.17
C ILE A 83 5.24 -0.55 11.36
N MET A 84 6.35 -0.99 11.93
CA MET A 84 7.04 -0.27 13.00
C MET A 84 8.30 0.34 12.43
N THR A 85 8.47 1.63 12.60
CA THR A 85 9.65 2.37 12.15
C THR A 85 10.31 3.04 13.36
N ALA A 86 11.46 3.67 13.14
CA ALA A 86 12.13 4.45 14.19
C ALA A 86 11.25 5.61 14.72
N HIS A 87 10.27 6.04 13.92
CA HIS A 87 9.36 7.14 14.27
C HIS A 87 8.02 6.68 14.80
N GLY A 88 7.82 5.37 14.96
CA GLY A 88 6.61 4.80 15.49
C GLY A 88 5.88 3.92 14.49
N ARG A 89 4.63 3.62 14.80
CA ARG A 89 3.78 2.72 14.02
C ARG A 89 3.12 3.47 12.88
N GLU A 90 3.20 2.91 11.67
CA GLU A 90 2.58 3.50 10.49
C GLU A 90 1.62 2.51 9.84
N ALA A 91 0.54 3.03 9.25
CA ALA A 91 -0.46 2.23 8.57
C ALA A 91 -0.16 2.14 7.07
N LYS A 92 -0.34 0.94 6.50
CA LYS A 92 -0.33 0.69 5.07
C LYS A 92 -1.68 0.07 4.72
N LEU A 93 -2.58 0.84 4.13
CA LEU A 93 -3.91 0.32 3.82
C LEU A 93 -3.83 -0.68 2.68
N VAL A 94 -4.69 -1.69 2.73
CA VAL A 94 -4.81 -2.69 1.68
C VAL A 94 -6.15 -2.51 0.99
N CYS A 95 -6.11 -2.44 -0.33
CA CYS A 95 -7.27 -2.15 -1.15
C CYS A 95 -7.38 -3.14 -2.31
N VAL A 96 -8.60 -3.31 -2.80
CA VAL A 96 -8.87 -4.06 -4.03
C VAL A 96 -9.46 -3.11 -5.07
N PRO A 97 -9.18 -3.34 -6.36
CA PRO A 97 -9.71 -2.45 -7.40
C PRO A 97 -11.24 -2.56 -7.47
N ALA A 98 -11.92 -1.42 -7.37
CA ALA A 98 -13.37 -1.39 -7.32
C ALA A 98 -14.03 -1.85 -8.62
N GLY A 99 -13.34 -1.68 -9.74
CA GLY A 99 -13.87 -2.03 -11.05
C GLY A 99 -13.59 -3.46 -11.52
N ASP A 100 -12.89 -4.27 -10.72
CA ASP A 100 -12.51 -5.62 -11.12
C ASP A 100 -13.51 -6.65 -10.60
N PRO A 101 -14.17 -7.41 -11.51
CA PRO A 101 -15.13 -8.45 -11.09
C PRO A 101 -14.53 -9.52 -10.19
N ALA A 102 -13.22 -9.80 -10.31
CA ALA A 102 -12.55 -10.81 -9.49
C ALA A 102 -12.56 -10.46 -8.00
N TYR A 103 -12.67 -9.17 -7.67
CA TYR A 103 -12.65 -8.69 -6.29
C TYR A 103 -14.01 -8.17 -5.82
N ARG A 104 -15.08 -8.40 -6.60
CA ARG A 104 -16.40 -7.85 -6.30
C ARG A 104 -16.91 -8.24 -4.91
N GLU A 105 -16.63 -9.49 -4.51
CA GLU A 105 -17.12 -10.02 -3.24
C GLU A 105 -16.13 -9.83 -2.09
N VAL A 106 -14.97 -9.24 -2.32
CA VAL A 106 -13.97 -9.03 -1.29
C VAL A 106 -14.27 -7.74 -0.55
N ALA A 107 -14.60 -7.86 0.72
CA ALA A 107 -14.88 -6.74 1.63
C ALA A 107 -13.94 -6.75 2.84
N GLU A 108 -13.25 -7.85 3.09
CA GLU A 108 -12.40 -8.05 4.26
C GLU A 108 -11.07 -8.68 3.87
N LEU A 109 -10.02 -8.28 4.57
CA LEU A 109 -8.68 -8.81 4.38
C LEU A 109 -8.66 -10.33 4.52
N ALA A 110 -9.42 -10.86 5.47
CA ALA A 110 -9.48 -12.31 5.74
C ALA A 110 -10.04 -13.12 4.58
N GLN A 111 -10.70 -12.49 3.61
CA GLN A 111 -11.21 -13.17 2.42
C GLN A 111 -10.14 -13.40 1.36
N LEU A 112 -8.96 -12.80 1.52
CA LEU A 112 -7.84 -12.98 0.61
C LEU A 112 -7.05 -14.23 0.97
N PRO A 113 -6.33 -14.84 0.00
CA PRO A 113 -5.49 -16.00 0.30
C PRO A 113 -4.45 -15.67 1.38
N GLU A 114 -4.32 -16.54 2.37
CA GLU A 114 -3.39 -16.34 3.48
C GLU A 114 -1.94 -16.16 2.98
N HIS A 115 -1.54 -16.92 1.97
CA HIS A 115 -0.19 -16.81 1.42
C HIS A 115 0.07 -15.42 0.83
N GLN A 116 -0.93 -14.81 0.20
CA GLN A 116 -0.79 -13.44 -0.32
C GLN A 116 -0.55 -12.45 0.81
N LEU A 117 -1.25 -12.61 1.93
CA LEU A 117 -1.06 -11.75 3.10
C LEU A 117 0.31 -11.96 3.73
N GLU A 118 0.80 -13.20 3.74
CA GLU A 118 2.15 -13.50 4.22
C GLU A 118 3.23 -12.85 3.35
N GLU A 119 3.04 -12.83 2.03
CA GLU A 119 3.98 -12.18 1.12
C GLU A 119 4.04 -10.68 1.36
N ILE A 120 2.90 -10.05 1.64
CA ILE A 120 2.86 -8.62 1.94
C ILE A 120 3.60 -8.34 3.25
N ALA A 121 3.34 -9.12 4.30
CA ALA A 121 4.02 -8.98 5.58
C ALA A 121 5.53 -9.16 5.43
N HIS A 122 5.95 -10.18 4.69
CA HIS A 122 7.36 -10.45 4.43
C HIS A 122 8.04 -9.28 3.68
N PHE A 123 7.36 -8.71 2.70
CA PHE A 123 7.89 -7.56 1.98
C PHE A 123 8.19 -6.41 2.96
N PHE A 124 7.27 -6.10 3.86
CA PHE A 124 7.47 -5.02 4.82
C PHE A 124 8.58 -5.33 5.83
N ASP A 125 8.88 -6.60 6.08
CA ASP A 125 9.99 -6.98 6.95
C ASP A 125 11.34 -6.78 6.29
N ILE A 126 11.44 -6.87 4.96
CA ILE A 126 12.74 -6.91 4.29
C ILE A 126 13.05 -5.73 3.38
N TYR A 127 12.05 -4.94 2.98
CA TYR A 127 12.25 -3.95 1.90
C TYR A 127 13.23 -2.82 2.27
N ARG A 128 13.54 -2.65 3.55
CA ARG A 128 14.51 -1.67 4.05
C ARG A 128 15.77 -2.29 4.65
N ASP A 129 15.90 -3.63 4.61
CA ASP A 129 16.97 -4.33 5.30
C ASP A 129 18.38 -3.87 4.93
N LEU A 130 18.60 -3.50 3.68
CA LEU A 130 19.90 -3.06 3.20
C LEU A 130 20.06 -1.54 3.20
N ASP A 131 19.05 -0.79 3.67
CA ASP A 131 19.12 0.66 3.77
C ASP A 131 19.70 1.03 5.14
N PRO A 132 20.89 1.67 5.21
CA PRO A 132 21.50 2.01 6.49
C PRO A 132 20.61 2.91 7.34
N GLY A 133 20.41 2.55 8.60
CA GLY A 133 19.69 3.35 9.57
C GLY A 133 18.18 3.39 9.39
N LYS A 134 17.64 2.57 8.48
CA LYS A 134 16.20 2.55 8.21
C LYS A 134 15.61 1.18 8.53
N GLU A 135 15.52 0.88 9.83
CA GLU A 135 14.91 -0.36 10.27
C GLU A 135 13.39 -0.24 10.23
N VAL A 136 12.74 -1.17 9.54
CA VAL A 136 11.30 -1.27 9.44
C VAL A 136 10.93 -2.74 9.62
N ARG A 137 9.86 -2.99 10.37
CA ARG A 137 9.35 -4.35 10.59
C ARG A 137 7.84 -4.37 10.42
N SER A 138 7.31 -5.47 9.93
CA SER A 138 5.87 -5.66 9.95
C SER A 138 5.40 -5.80 11.40
N ASP A 139 4.22 -5.24 11.70
CA ASP A 139 3.68 -5.18 13.06
C ASP A 139 2.20 -5.58 13.07
N GLY A 140 1.88 -6.64 12.34
CA GLY A 140 0.54 -7.19 12.31
C GLY A 140 -0.38 -6.52 11.29
N ARG A 141 -1.63 -6.94 11.33
CA ARG A 141 -2.66 -6.48 10.39
C ARG A 141 -4.03 -6.48 11.05
N ASP A 142 -4.93 -5.66 10.52
CA ASP A 142 -6.31 -5.58 10.96
C ASP A 142 -7.24 -5.53 9.74
N GLY A 143 -8.52 -5.80 9.98
CA GLY A 143 -9.53 -5.87 8.94
C GLY A 143 -10.06 -4.52 8.49
N ALA A 144 -11.14 -4.56 7.71
CA ALA A 144 -11.72 -3.37 7.06
C ALA A 144 -12.18 -2.32 8.07
N ALA A 145 -12.79 -2.70 9.19
CA ALA A 145 -13.32 -1.73 10.15
C ALA A 145 -12.20 -0.83 10.71
N VAL A 146 -11.08 -1.43 11.09
CA VAL A 146 -9.92 -0.69 11.61
C VAL A 146 -9.31 0.17 10.50
N ALA A 147 -9.19 -0.38 9.30
CA ALA A 147 -8.64 0.35 8.16
C ALA A 147 -9.48 1.58 7.80
N ILE A 148 -10.80 1.45 7.82
CA ILE A 148 -11.71 2.57 7.56
C ILE A 148 -11.58 3.64 8.63
N GLU A 149 -11.40 3.24 9.88
CA GLU A 149 -11.18 4.18 10.97
C GLU A 149 -9.88 4.99 10.74
N VAL A 150 -8.79 4.31 10.36
CA VAL A 150 -7.53 4.97 10.00
C VAL A 150 -7.76 5.96 8.87
N LEU A 151 -8.48 5.55 7.83
CA LEU A 151 -8.79 6.39 6.68
C LEU A 151 -9.55 7.64 7.12
N ASN A 152 -10.58 7.49 7.95
CA ASN A 152 -11.40 8.61 8.40
C ASN A 152 -10.60 9.60 9.24
N GLN A 153 -9.67 9.12 10.05
CA GLN A 153 -8.78 9.98 10.83
C GLN A 153 -7.75 10.72 9.99
N SER A 154 -7.50 10.23 8.78
CA SER A 154 -6.47 10.77 7.88
C SER A 154 -7.01 11.80 6.88
N ARG A 155 -8.30 11.94 6.80
CA ARG A 155 -8.94 12.89 5.87
C ARG A 155 -9.07 14.28 6.43
#